data_83fe923647b496b7243b9180109f78cb
#
_entry.id   83fe923647b496b7243b9180109f78cb
#
_cell.length_a   1.000
_cell.length_b   1.000
_cell.length_c   1.000
_cell.angle_alpha   90.00
_cell.angle_beta   90.00
_cell.angle_gamma   90.00
#
_symmetry.space_group_name_H-M   'P 1'
#
loop_
_entity.id
_entity.type
_entity.pdbx_description
1 polymer ?
#
loop_
_entity_poly.entity_id
_entity_poly.type
_entity_poly.pdbx_seq_one_letter_code
_entity_poly.pdbx_strand_id
1 'polypeptide(L)' 'MSDTLCRYTLRIERELLDKLGYVAEYEGRTKNRELEQMIKKRVRDFEAEHGRIELE' A
#
# COMPACT_ATOMS: atom_id res chain seq x y z
N MET A 1 3.73 -11.40 16.05
CA MET A 1 3.86 -10.72 15.91
C MET A 1 3.47 -9.44 15.50
N SER A 2 2.93 -8.76 16.16
CA SER A 2 2.39 -7.51 15.77
C SER A 2 3.45 -6.47 15.54
N ASP A 3 4.61 -6.70 16.02
CA ASP A 3 5.65 -5.70 15.81
C ASP A 3 6.11 -5.62 14.36
N THR A 4 5.63 -6.52 13.52
CA THR A 4 5.94 -6.40 12.10
C THR A 4 4.98 -5.47 11.38
N LEU A 5 3.95 -4.98 12.08
CA LEU A 5 3.00 -4.06 11.49
C LEU A 5 3.21 -2.67 12.07
N CYS A 6 3.23 -1.70 11.17
CA CYS A 6 3.45 -0.31 11.58
C CYS A 6 2.26 0.53 11.20
N ARG A 7 2.10 1.63 11.91
CA ARG A 7 1.10 2.61 11.55
C ARG A 7 1.77 3.75 10.80
N TYR A 8 1.10 4.24 9.82
CA TYR A 8 1.62 5.35 9.06
C TYR A 8 0.46 6.26 8.68
N THR A 9 0.57 7.53 9.03
CA THR A 9 -0.46 8.49 8.71
C THR A 9 -0.22 9.00 7.29
N LEU A 10 -1.18 8.75 6.41
CA LEU A 10 -1.07 9.13 5.03
C LEU A 10 -1.75 10.48 4.82
N ARG A 11 -1.02 11.41 4.22
CA ARG A 11 -1.57 12.73 3.91
C ARG A 11 -1.78 12.81 2.42
N ILE A 12 -3.03 12.77 2.01
CA ILE A 12 -3.36 12.70 0.61
C ILE A 12 -4.67 13.43 0.40
N GLU A 13 -4.92 13.89 -0.80
CA GLU A 13 -6.15 14.57 -1.10
C GLU A 13 -7.35 13.68 -0.84
N ARG A 14 -8.40 14.30 -0.30
CA ARG A 14 -9.61 13.56 0.04
C ARG A 14 -10.18 12.88 -1.19
N GLU A 15 -10.17 13.56 -2.31
CA GLU A 15 -10.75 13.00 -3.52
C GLU A 15 -10.04 11.72 -3.96
N LEU A 16 -8.71 11.72 -3.88
CA LEU A 16 -7.96 10.52 -4.23
C LEU A 16 -8.25 9.38 -3.28
N LEU A 17 -8.36 9.70 -2.00
CA LEU A 17 -8.63 8.67 -1.02
C LEU A 17 -10.03 8.08 -1.22
N ASP A 18 -10.98 8.94 -1.55
CA ASP A 18 -12.35 8.47 -1.79
C ASP A 18 -12.41 7.58 -3.02
N LYS A 19 -11.66 7.95 -4.05
CA LYS A 19 -11.62 7.12 -5.25
C LYS A 19 -10.96 5.78 -4.98
N LEU A 20 -9.95 5.80 -4.14
CA LEU A 20 -9.31 4.55 -3.75
C LEU A 20 -10.30 3.65 -3.02
N GLY A 21 -11.12 4.25 -2.16
CA GLY A 21 -12.15 3.50 -1.46
C GLY A 21 -13.15 2.87 -2.41
N TYR A 22 -13.49 3.62 -3.46
CA TYR A 22 -14.42 3.10 -4.46
C TYR A 22 -13.81 1.89 -5.17
N VAL A 23 -12.55 2.00 -5.55
CA VAL A 23 -11.87 0.90 -6.23
C VAL A 23 -11.77 -0.32 -5.32
N ALA A 24 -11.41 -0.07 -4.07
CA ALA A 24 -11.25 -1.18 -3.12
C ALA A 24 -12.57 -1.90 -2.92
N GLU A 25 -13.65 -1.14 -2.79
CA GLU A 25 -14.95 -1.73 -2.58
C GLU A 25 -15.39 -2.52 -3.81
N TYR A 26 -15.10 -2.01 -4.98
CA TYR A 26 -15.42 -2.70 -6.22
C TYR A 26 -14.73 -4.05 -6.27
N GLU A 27 -13.51 -4.12 -5.73
CA GLU A 27 -12.74 -5.36 -5.74
C GLU A 27 -12.93 -6.20 -4.48
N GLY A 28 -13.84 -5.79 -3.61
CA GLY A 28 -14.12 -6.55 -2.41
C GLY A 28 -13.03 -6.45 -1.36
N ARG A 29 -12.35 -5.31 -1.30
CA ARG A 29 -11.29 -5.09 -0.33
C ARG A 29 -11.56 -3.85 0.47
N THR A 30 -10.87 -3.72 1.62
CA THR A 30 -10.90 -2.47 2.35
C THR A 30 -9.84 -1.54 1.77
N LYS A 31 -9.94 -0.25 2.09
CA LYS A 31 -8.94 0.71 1.65
C LYS A 31 -7.56 0.32 2.16
N ASN A 32 -7.50 -0.12 3.39
CA ASN A 32 -6.22 -0.49 3.98
C ASN A 32 -5.59 -1.65 3.24
N ARG A 33 -6.41 -2.63 2.89
CA ARG A 33 -5.91 -3.80 2.16
C ARG A 33 -5.45 -3.40 0.77
N GLU A 34 -6.18 -2.50 0.14
CA GLU A 34 -5.82 -2.04 -1.18
C GLU A 34 -4.48 -1.31 -1.14
N LEU A 35 -4.29 -0.45 -0.14
CA LEU A 35 -3.03 0.26 0.03
C LEU A 35 -1.88 -0.70 0.24
N GLU A 36 -2.11 -1.71 1.06
CA GLU A 36 -1.08 -2.70 1.35
C GLU A 36 -0.64 -3.42 0.07
N GLN A 37 -1.59 -3.77 -0.75
CA GLN A 37 -1.28 -4.46 -2.00
C GLN A 37 -0.51 -3.57 -2.95
N MET A 38 -0.89 -2.30 -3.01
CA MET A 38 -0.21 -1.34 -3.87
C MET A 38 1.24 -1.14 -3.45
N ILE A 39 1.46 -1.05 -2.14
CA ILE A 39 2.80 -0.86 -1.63
C ILE A 39 3.65 -2.09 -1.93
N LYS A 40 3.10 -3.26 -1.72
CA LYS A 40 3.83 -4.49 -1.99
C LYS A 40 4.21 -4.59 -3.46
N LYS A 41 3.29 -4.23 -4.32
CA LYS A 41 3.56 -4.29 -5.75
C LYS A 41 4.64 -3.31 -6.14
N ARG A 42 4.57 -2.10 -5.60
CA ARG A 42 5.57 -1.09 -5.94
C ARG A 42 6.96 -1.49 -5.49
N VAL A 43 7.07 -2.02 -4.28
CA VAL A 43 8.35 -2.46 -3.77
C VAL A 43 8.89 -3.62 -4.59
N ARG A 44 8.03 -4.57 -4.92
CA ARG A 44 8.44 -5.73 -5.70
C ARG A 44 8.95 -5.32 -7.06
N ASP A 45 8.26 -4.37 -7.71
CA ASP A 45 8.66 -3.92 -9.03
C ASP A 45 10.02 -3.22 -8.98
N PHE A 46 10.23 -2.42 -7.94
CA PHE A 46 11.50 -1.74 -7.78
C PHE A 46 12.63 -2.74 -7.57
N GLU A 47 12.39 -3.73 -6.71
CA GLU A 47 13.42 -4.71 -6.42
C GLU A 47 13.75 -5.58 -7.62
N ALA A 48 12.76 -5.83 -8.46
CA ALA A 48 13.02 -6.62 -9.66
C ALA A 48 13.94 -5.88 -10.61
N GLU A 49 13.86 -4.55 -10.58
CA GLU A 49 14.66 -3.75 -11.48
C GLU A 49 16.00 -3.36 -10.90
N HIS A 50 16.04 -3.07 -9.62
CA HIS A 50 17.25 -2.54 -8.99
C HIS A 50 17.90 -3.47 -7.98
N GLY A 51 17.31 -4.62 -7.73
CA GLY A 51 17.85 -5.52 -6.75
C GLY A 51 17.19 -5.35 -5.40
N ARG A 52 17.42 -6.30 -4.55
CA ARG A 52 16.78 -6.34 -3.25
C ARG A 52 17.17 -5.16 -2.39
N ILE A 53 16.18 -4.56 -1.77
CA ILE A 53 16.42 -3.47 -0.84
C ILE A 53 16.78 -4.07 0.51
N GLU A 54 17.91 -3.64 1.05
CA GLU A 54 18.33 -4.11 2.35
C GLU A 54 18.36 -2.94 3.31
N LEU A 55 17.55 -3.01 4.34
CA LEU A 55 17.47 -1.96 5.32
C LEU A 55 18.21 -2.40 6.57
N GLU A 56 18.78 -1.42 7.27
CA GLU A 56 19.53 -1.73 8.49
C GLU A 56 18.72 -1.65 9.71
#